data_2c0f84dc7d5fde1c4c7ec1a6b18fb493
#
_entry.id   2c0f84dc7d5fde1c4c7ec1a6b18fb493
#
_cell.length_a   1.000
_cell.length_b   1.000
_cell.length_c   1.000
_cell.angle_alpha   90.00
_cell.angle_beta   90.00
_cell.angle_gamma   90.00
#
_symmetry.space_group_name_H-M   'P 1'
#
loop_
_entity.id
_entity.type
_entity.pdbx_description
1 polymer ?
#
loop_
_entity_poly.entity_id
_entity_poly.type
_entity_poly.pdbx_seq_one_letter_code
_entity_poly.pdbx_strand_id
1 'polypeptide(L)'
;MYINSVVDITKKTDGSIITVINGVKTVETDPDRLAQANELYTACKKALQSERPSILTEMQAQGMLEMLFPSATSSLTDPTEITREGLAKLIDFFTEFNFEPNFRFINTLSHCLAKSKTSATDYITRYFELTDSPYAPDIAEKMKSAEFKQILKNIGCSTPTHSVNNRFKIYYGSAGTGKTTQAQRETDMRCVVCNNSMLPSDLMEDFVFVDGKATFKPSMLWRCMEEGKPITFDEINLLPFDSLRFLQGVLDGKTEFQYKGNTVHINDGFMIIGTMNLSVNGMVYGLPEPLVDRCADMQKFKLTADQLLSAIM
;
A
#
# COMPACT_ATOMS: atom_id res chain seq x y z
N MET A 1 10.95 8.30 -24.18
CA MET A 1 11.78 9.45 -23.81
C MET A 1 11.20 10.01 -22.53
N TYR A 2 11.70 9.59 -21.38
CA TYR A 2 11.22 10.07 -20.09
C TYR A 2 11.76 11.48 -19.87
N ILE A 3 10.89 12.47 -19.87
CA ILE A 3 11.23 13.82 -19.40
C ILE A 3 11.07 13.82 -17.89
N ASN A 4 12.07 13.33 -17.17
CA ASN A 4 12.22 13.59 -15.75
C ASN A 4 12.96 14.91 -15.57
N SER A 5 12.42 16.02 -16.05
CA SER A 5 12.85 17.33 -15.59
C SER A 5 12.09 17.63 -14.31
N VAL A 6 12.63 17.17 -13.19
CA VAL A 6 12.18 17.65 -11.89
C VAL A 6 12.66 19.11 -11.80
N VAL A 7 11.75 20.04 -12.05
CA VAL A 7 11.96 21.45 -11.75
C VAL A 7 11.43 21.67 -10.34
N ASP A 8 12.32 21.78 -9.38
CA ASP A 8 11.96 22.18 -8.02
C ASP A 8 12.27 23.66 -7.85
N ILE A 9 11.25 24.44 -7.50
CA ILE A 9 11.37 25.88 -7.28
C ILE A 9 10.95 26.18 -5.84
N THR A 10 11.90 26.59 -5.01
CA THR A 10 11.67 26.88 -3.60
C THR A 10 11.97 28.34 -3.31
N LYS A 11 11.04 29.05 -2.69
CA LYS A 11 11.25 30.40 -2.16
C LYS A 11 11.68 30.34 -0.69
N LYS A 12 12.85 30.92 -0.36
CA LYS A 12 13.31 31.01 1.02
C LYS A 12 12.68 32.19 1.78
N THR A 13 12.80 32.15 3.09
CA THR A 13 12.34 33.22 4.00
C THR A 13 13.09 34.55 3.81
N ASP A 14 14.30 34.54 3.26
CA ASP A 14 15.11 35.73 2.91
C ASP A 14 14.70 36.32 1.54
N GLY A 15 13.71 35.74 0.85
CA GLY A 15 13.22 36.21 -0.43
C GLY A 15 13.97 35.64 -1.65
N SER A 16 15.08 34.91 -1.44
CA SER A 16 15.81 34.26 -2.55
C SER A 16 15.02 33.09 -3.13
N ILE A 17 15.14 32.87 -4.45
CA ILE A 17 14.50 31.76 -5.16
C ILE A 17 15.57 30.76 -5.57
N ILE A 18 15.37 29.51 -5.16
CA ILE A 18 16.19 28.37 -5.56
C ILE A 18 15.45 27.62 -6.66
N THR A 19 16.11 27.45 -7.80
CA THR A 19 15.63 26.61 -8.89
C THR A 19 16.57 25.42 -9.04
N VAL A 20 16.02 24.23 -9.05
CA VAL A 20 16.76 22.99 -9.33
C VAL A 20 16.21 22.43 -10.64
N ILE A 21 17.05 22.41 -11.68
CA ILE A 21 16.70 21.84 -12.98
C ILE A 21 17.69 20.72 -13.26
N ASN A 22 17.21 19.49 -13.41
CA ASN A 22 18.05 18.31 -13.67
C ASN A 22 19.21 18.16 -12.65
N GLY A 23 18.95 18.45 -11.37
CA GLY A 23 19.95 18.36 -10.30
C GLY A 23 20.91 19.56 -10.21
N VAL A 24 20.86 20.51 -11.14
CA VAL A 24 21.65 21.74 -11.09
C VAL A 24 20.90 22.80 -10.29
N LYS A 25 21.49 23.22 -9.17
CA LYS A 25 20.91 24.21 -8.26
C LYS A 25 21.41 25.62 -8.62
N THR A 26 20.46 26.50 -8.93
CA THR A 26 20.71 27.91 -9.15
C THR A 26 20.04 28.73 -8.06
N VAL A 27 20.73 29.68 -7.46
CA VAL A 27 20.17 30.57 -6.44
C VAL A 27 20.17 31.99 -7.02
N GLU A 28 18.97 32.58 -7.20
CA GLU A 28 18.82 33.92 -7.67
C GLU A 28 18.70 34.89 -6.50
N THR A 29 19.59 35.84 -6.42
CA THR A 29 19.67 36.85 -5.36
C THR A 29 19.69 38.29 -5.90
N ASP A 30 19.83 38.47 -7.24
CA ASP A 30 19.84 39.76 -7.89
C ASP A 30 18.43 40.39 -7.86
N PRO A 31 18.23 41.59 -7.28
CA PRO A 31 16.92 42.23 -7.15
C PRO A 31 16.16 42.40 -8.47
N ASP A 32 16.84 42.70 -9.56
CA ASP A 32 16.25 42.91 -10.87
C ASP A 32 15.79 41.61 -11.52
N ARG A 33 16.43 40.50 -11.22
CA ARG A 33 16.07 39.16 -11.67
C ARG A 33 15.09 38.45 -10.72
N LEU A 34 15.09 38.85 -9.46
CA LEU A 34 14.20 38.28 -8.43
C LEU A 34 12.72 38.60 -8.75
N ALA A 35 12.43 39.78 -9.33
CA ALA A 35 11.09 40.14 -9.76
C ALA A 35 10.61 39.20 -10.89
N GLN A 36 11.41 38.97 -11.91
CA GLN A 36 11.12 38.03 -13.00
C GLN A 36 11.02 36.59 -12.52
N ALA A 37 11.91 36.15 -11.60
CA ALA A 37 11.86 34.82 -11.01
C ALA A 37 10.62 34.62 -10.14
N ASN A 38 10.14 35.66 -9.42
CA ASN A 38 8.89 35.63 -8.67
C ASN A 38 7.65 35.55 -9.58
N GLU A 39 7.65 36.27 -10.71
CA GLU A 39 6.58 36.16 -11.70
C GLU A 39 6.55 34.76 -12.30
N LEU A 40 7.71 34.22 -12.67
CA LEU A 40 7.84 32.87 -13.20
C LEU A 40 7.39 31.82 -12.17
N TYR A 41 7.82 31.98 -10.91
CA TYR A 41 7.39 31.12 -9.79
C TYR A 41 5.88 31.15 -9.61
N THR A 42 5.29 32.35 -9.63
CA THR A 42 3.85 32.53 -9.45
C THR A 42 3.07 31.96 -10.64
N ALA A 43 3.56 32.18 -11.86
CA ALA A 43 2.98 31.61 -13.08
C ALA A 43 3.10 30.07 -13.10
N CYS A 44 4.27 29.51 -12.74
CA CYS A 44 4.47 28.07 -12.61
C CYS A 44 3.59 27.48 -11.52
N LYS A 45 3.50 28.14 -10.35
CA LYS A 45 2.63 27.67 -9.26
C LYS A 45 1.16 27.72 -9.64
N LYS A 46 0.73 28.71 -10.39
CA LYS A 46 -0.64 28.83 -10.91
C LYS A 46 -0.93 27.78 -11.99
N ALA A 47 0.02 27.55 -12.89
CA ALA A 47 -0.07 26.48 -13.90
C ALA A 47 -0.05 25.09 -13.23
N LEU A 48 0.79 24.90 -12.21
CA LEU A 48 0.84 23.67 -11.41
C LEU A 48 -0.47 23.41 -10.66
N GLN A 49 -1.17 24.47 -10.24
CA GLN A 49 -2.46 24.34 -9.54
C GLN A 49 -3.67 24.21 -10.48
N SER A 50 -3.59 24.75 -11.72
CA SER A 50 -4.73 24.80 -12.63
C SER A 50 -4.74 23.77 -13.76
N GLU A 51 -3.57 23.29 -14.20
CA GLU A 51 -3.48 22.42 -15.40
C GLU A 51 -2.79 21.07 -15.15
N ARG A 52 -2.02 20.94 -14.07
CA ARG A 52 -1.27 19.73 -13.78
C ARG A 52 -2.11 18.51 -13.40
N PRO A 53 -3.22 18.60 -12.65
CA PRO A 53 -3.98 17.42 -12.30
C PRO A 53 -4.38 16.60 -13.52
N SER A 54 -4.93 17.23 -14.55
CA SER A 54 -5.51 16.49 -15.68
C SER A 54 -4.46 15.83 -16.59
N ILE A 55 -3.40 16.55 -16.98
CA ILE A 55 -2.40 15.99 -17.91
C ILE A 55 -1.55 14.91 -17.23
N LEU A 56 -1.09 15.16 -15.99
CA LEU A 56 -0.31 14.17 -15.25
C LEU A 56 -1.16 12.95 -14.92
N THR A 57 -2.40 13.15 -14.51
CA THR A 57 -3.36 12.10 -14.21
C THR A 57 -3.69 11.28 -15.46
N GLU A 58 -3.85 11.92 -16.61
CA GLU A 58 -4.05 11.22 -17.87
C GLU A 58 -2.84 10.40 -18.31
N MET A 59 -1.61 10.92 -18.12
CA MET A 59 -0.38 10.18 -18.42
C MET A 59 -0.19 9.00 -17.46
N GLN A 60 -0.49 9.18 -16.18
CA GLN A 60 -0.45 8.08 -15.19
C GLN A 60 -1.52 7.03 -15.51
N ALA A 61 -2.74 7.44 -15.83
CA ALA A 61 -3.82 6.54 -16.23
C ALA A 61 -3.45 5.74 -17.47
N GLN A 62 -2.86 6.38 -18.49
CA GLN A 62 -2.38 5.69 -19.70
C GLN A 62 -1.30 4.65 -19.37
N GLY A 63 -0.29 5.04 -18.58
CA GLY A 63 0.78 4.11 -18.18
C GLY A 63 0.26 2.93 -17.37
N MET A 64 -0.68 3.15 -16.46
CA MET A 64 -1.33 2.09 -15.69
C MET A 64 -2.19 1.18 -16.58
N LEU A 65 -2.94 1.72 -17.54
CA LEU A 65 -3.71 0.92 -18.49
C LEU A 65 -2.81 0.04 -19.36
N GLU A 66 -1.72 0.58 -19.87
CA GLU A 66 -0.74 -0.20 -20.67
C GLU A 66 -0.11 -1.33 -19.85
N MET A 67 0.13 -1.11 -18.56
CA MET A 67 0.67 -2.14 -17.67
C MET A 67 -0.37 -3.19 -17.28
N LEU A 68 -1.61 -2.78 -16.99
CA LEU A 68 -2.69 -3.68 -16.57
C LEU A 68 -3.27 -4.50 -17.71
N PHE A 69 -3.37 -3.89 -18.90
CA PHE A 69 -4.03 -4.44 -20.08
C PHE A 69 -3.18 -4.26 -21.35
N PRO A 70 -2.05 -4.97 -21.46
CA PRO A 70 -1.13 -4.80 -22.59
C PRO A 70 -1.78 -5.11 -23.97
N SER A 71 -2.85 -5.88 -24.00
CA SER A 71 -3.62 -6.19 -25.22
C SER A 71 -4.76 -5.22 -25.53
N ALA A 72 -5.16 -4.38 -24.59
CA ALA A 72 -6.30 -3.43 -24.76
C ALA A 72 -5.91 -2.16 -25.52
N THR A 73 -4.62 -1.89 -25.72
CA THR A 73 -4.14 -0.74 -26.48
C THR A 73 -4.47 -0.82 -27.98
N SER A 74 -4.97 -1.95 -28.47
CA SER A 74 -5.25 -2.19 -29.90
C SER A 74 -6.73 -2.21 -30.32
N SER A 75 -7.71 -2.18 -29.36
CA SER A 75 -9.14 -2.16 -29.72
C SER A 75 -10.01 -1.47 -28.67
N LEU A 76 -10.33 -0.22 -28.91
CA LEU A 76 -11.17 0.67 -28.09
C LEU A 76 -12.68 0.36 -28.10
N THR A 77 -13.12 -0.85 -28.34
CA THR A 77 -14.55 -1.16 -28.60
C THR A 77 -15.23 -2.09 -27.62
N ASP A 78 -14.56 -2.56 -26.55
CA ASP A 78 -15.23 -3.40 -25.54
C ASP A 78 -15.73 -2.55 -24.37
N PRO A 79 -17.06 -2.48 -24.10
CA PRO A 79 -17.62 -1.70 -23.01
C PRO A 79 -17.30 -2.23 -21.60
N THR A 80 -16.54 -3.32 -21.49
CA THR A 80 -16.11 -3.93 -20.23
C THR A 80 -14.73 -3.44 -19.76
N GLU A 81 -14.02 -2.65 -20.55
CA GLU A 81 -12.66 -2.20 -20.22
C GLU A 81 -12.65 -0.98 -19.28
N ILE A 82 -11.64 -0.93 -18.39
CA ILE A 82 -11.32 0.29 -17.64
C ILE A 82 -10.98 1.37 -18.66
N THR A 83 -11.83 2.38 -18.76
CA THR A 83 -11.56 3.49 -19.65
C THR A 83 -10.46 4.39 -19.07
N ARG A 84 -9.60 4.93 -19.92
CA ARG A 84 -8.59 5.92 -19.53
C ARG A 84 -9.21 7.08 -18.74
N GLU A 85 -10.37 7.58 -19.20
CA GLU A 85 -11.10 8.64 -18.51
C GLU A 85 -11.61 8.21 -17.14
N GLY A 86 -12.12 6.99 -17.00
CA GLY A 86 -12.58 6.45 -15.72
C GLY A 86 -11.44 6.32 -14.72
N LEU A 87 -10.28 5.84 -15.16
CA LEU A 87 -9.09 5.71 -14.32
C LEU A 87 -8.53 7.09 -13.93
N ALA A 88 -8.50 8.05 -14.86
CA ALA A 88 -8.07 9.42 -14.57
C ALA A 88 -8.95 10.06 -13.48
N LYS A 89 -10.27 9.96 -13.62
CA LYS A 89 -11.21 10.46 -12.59
C LYS A 89 -11.04 9.76 -11.23
N LEU A 90 -10.70 8.49 -11.22
CA LEU A 90 -10.40 7.76 -9.98
C LEU A 90 -9.12 8.26 -9.32
N ILE A 91 -8.07 8.50 -10.09
CA ILE A 91 -6.81 9.07 -9.59
C ILE A 91 -7.07 10.49 -9.06
N ASP A 92 -7.80 11.33 -9.79
CA ASP A 92 -8.16 12.68 -9.34
C ASP A 92 -8.93 12.65 -8.02
N PHE A 93 -9.89 11.72 -7.88
CA PHE A 93 -10.62 11.54 -6.63
C PHE A 93 -9.70 11.30 -5.43
N PHE A 94 -8.69 10.44 -5.57
CA PHE A 94 -7.75 10.15 -4.48
C PHE A 94 -6.74 11.28 -4.24
N THR A 95 -6.35 12.00 -5.28
CA THR A 95 -5.43 13.14 -5.18
C THR A 95 -5.97 14.25 -4.30
N GLU A 96 -7.29 14.43 -4.23
CA GLU A 96 -7.93 15.38 -3.31
C GLU A 96 -7.62 15.07 -1.82
N PHE A 97 -7.29 13.83 -1.52
CA PHE A 97 -6.92 13.36 -0.17
C PHE A 97 -5.41 13.15 0.00
N ASN A 98 -4.59 13.81 -0.83
CA ASN A 98 -3.14 13.64 -0.86
C ASN A 98 -2.67 12.18 -1.01
N PHE A 99 -3.46 11.36 -1.70
CA PHE A 99 -3.11 9.99 -2.00
C PHE A 99 -2.94 9.81 -3.51
N GLU A 100 -1.75 9.36 -3.91
CA GLU A 100 -1.45 8.99 -5.29
C GLU A 100 -1.54 7.47 -5.44
N PRO A 101 -2.60 6.95 -6.08
CA PRO A 101 -2.75 5.51 -6.27
C PRO A 101 -1.58 4.95 -7.10
N ASN A 102 -0.90 3.96 -6.56
CA ASN A 102 0.15 3.25 -7.28
C ASN A 102 -0.42 2.07 -8.08
N PHE A 103 0.42 1.47 -8.92
CA PHE A 103 0.02 0.33 -9.76
C PHE A 103 -0.59 -0.83 -8.96
N ARG A 104 -0.02 -1.19 -7.80
CA ARG A 104 -0.52 -2.31 -6.99
C ARG A 104 -1.91 -2.02 -6.44
N PHE A 105 -2.12 -0.82 -5.92
CA PHE A 105 -3.43 -0.38 -5.45
C PHE A 105 -4.48 -0.49 -6.55
N ILE A 106 -4.21 0.06 -7.74
CA ILE A 106 -5.13 0.03 -8.88
C ILE A 106 -5.35 -1.39 -9.39
N ASN A 107 -4.30 -2.23 -9.45
CA ASN A 107 -4.43 -3.62 -9.84
C ASN A 107 -5.38 -4.39 -8.88
N THR A 108 -5.18 -4.27 -7.57
CA THR A 108 -6.05 -4.92 -6.58
C THR A 108 -7.47 -4.36 -6.61
N LEU A 109 -7.62 -3.05 -6.76
CA LEU A 109 -8.93 -2.41 -6.90
C LEU A 109 -9.67 -2.92 -8.15
N SER A 110 -8.98 -3.09 -9.27
CA SER A 110 -9.56 -3.63 -10.51
C SER A 110 -10.04 -5.07 -10.33
N HIS A 111 -9.28 -5.92 -9.63
CA HIS A 111 -9.74 -7.26 -9.26
C HIS A 111 -10.98 -7.23 -8.35
N CYS A 112 -11.05 -6.27 -7.43
CA CYS A 112 -12.24 -6.08 -6.59
C CYS A 112 -13.44 -5.60 -7.41
N LEU A 113 -13.24 -4.68 -8.37
CA LEU A 113 -14.28 -4.20 -9.28
C LEU A 113 -14.82 -5.31 -10.18
N ALA A 114 -13.95 -6.20 -10.67
CA ALA A 114 -14.35 -7.37 -11.45
C ALA A 114 -15.27 -8.32 -10.65
N LYS A 115 -15.10 -8.38 -9.33
CA LYS A 115 -16.01 -9.15 -8.45
C LYS A 115 -17.33 -8.40 -8.19
N SER A 116 -17.25 -7.18 -7.69
CA SER A 116 -18.39 -6.30 -7.46
C SER A 116 -17.95 -4.89 -7.07
N LYS A 117 -18.85 -3.90 -7.29
CA LYS A 117 -18.61 -2.51 -6.82
C LYS A 117 -18.50 -2.43 -5.29
N THR A 118 -19.25 -3.27 -4.57
CA THR A 118 -19.17 -3.37 -3.11
C THR A 118 -17.80 -3.85 -2.67
N SER A 119 -17.23 -4.85 -3.35
CA SER A 119 -15.87 -5.33 -3.06
C SER A 119 -14.82 -4.21 -3.27
N ALA A 120 -15.01 -3.37 -4.28
CA ALA A 120 -14.11 -2.24 -4.52
C ALA A 120 -14.21 -1.17 -3.42
N THR A 121 -15.42 -0.77 -3.01
CA THR A 121 -15.61 0.19 -1.92
C THR A 121 -15.10 -0.36 -0.58
N ASP A 122 -15.32 -1.63 -0.32
CA ASP A 122 -14.79 -2.32 0.86
C ASP A 122 -13.27 -2.34 0.86
N TYR A 123 -12.64 -2.61 -0.29
CA TYR A 123 -11.18 -2.58 -0.42
C TYR A 123 -10.62 -1.19 -0.10
N ILE A 124 -11.16 -0.14 -0.72
CA ILE A 124 -10.75 1.24 -0.48
C ILE A 124 -10.88 1.59 1.01
N THR A 125 -12.04 1.32 1.61
CA THR A 125 -12.27 1.61 3.03
C THR A 125 -11.25 0.92 3.92
N ARG A 126 -11.00 -0.36 3.70
CA ARG A 126 -10.05 -1.16 4.48
C ARG A 126 -8.61 -0.70 4.30
N TYR A 127 -8.23 -0.32 3.09
CA TYR A 127 -6.91 0.20 2.79
C TYR A 127 -6.59 1.44 3.65
N PHE A 128 -7.50 2.42 3.66
CA PHE A 128 -7.30 3.65 4.42
C PHE A 128 -7.47 3.47 5.94
N GLU A 129 -8.26 2.50 6.38
CA GLU A 129 -8.31 2.10 7.80
C GLU A 129 -6.99 1.46 8.26
N LEU A 130 -6.37 0.60 7.44
CA LEU A 130 -5.13 -0.12 7.78
C LEU A 130 -3.90 0.79 7.75
N THR A 131 -3.88 1.79 6.87
CA THR A 131 -2.80 2.79 6.80
C THR A 131 -2.94 3.89 7.85
N ASP A 132 -4.01 3.87 8.66
CA ASP A 132 -4.35 4.92 9.64
C ASP A 132 -4.36 6.31 9.00
N SER A 133 -4.89 6.39 7.77
CA SER A 133 -4.97 7.65 7.04
C SER A 133 -5.91 8.63 7.75
N PRO A 134 -5.48 9.87 7.98
CA PRO A 134 -6.36 10.89 8.58
C PRO A 134 -7.58 11.21 7.70
N TYR A 135 -7.52 10.89 6.41
CA TYR A 135 -8.60 11.11 5.45
C TYR A 135 -9.58 9.94 5.33
N ALA A 136 -9.37 8.84 6.05
CA ALA A 136 -10.23 7.67 5.96
C ALA A 136 -11.73 7.97 6.17
N PRO A 137 -12.14 8.81 7.14
CA PRO A 137 -13.55 9.19 7.32
C PRO A 137 -14.10 10.00 6.13
N ASP A 138 -13.33 10.97 5.62
CA ASP A 138 -13.74 11.85 4.53
C ASP A 138 -13.87 11.08 3.22
N ILE A 139 -12.92 10.18 2.95
CA ILE A 139 -12.98 9.25 1.80
C ILE A 139 -14.21 8.38 1.89
N ALA A 140 -14.49 7.79 3.06
CA ALA A 140 -15.66 6.95 3.28
C ALA A 140 -16.99 7.71 3.06
N GLU A 141 -17.05 8.98 3.45
CA GLU A 141 -18.21 9.84 3.21
C GLU A 141 -18.35 10.20 1.72
N LYS A 142 -17.26 10.63 1.08
CA LYS A 142 -17.26 11.03 -0.32
C LYS A 142 -17.55 9.86 -1.27
N MET A 143 -17.16 8.64 -0.91
CA MET A 143 -17.51 7.42 -1.65
C MET A 143 -19.03 7.15 -1.72
N LYS A 144 -19.84 7.73 -0.82
CA LYS A 144 -21.31 7.64 -0.89
C LYS A 144 -21.92 8.55 -1.96
N SER A 145 -21.16 9.52 -2.46
CA SER A 145 -21.63 10.50 -3.45
C SER A 145 -22.08 9.84 -4.76
N ALA A 146 -22.94 10.54 -5.48
CA ALA A 146 -23.36 10.13 -6.83
C ALA A 146 -22.18 10.18 -7.83
N GLU A 147 -21.27 11.12 -7.63
CA GLU A 147 -20.06 11.31 -8.43
C GLU A 147 -19.14 10.09 -8.34
N PHE A 148 -18.79 9.65 -7.15
CA PHE A 148 -17.94 8.46 -6.97
C PHE A 148 -18.60 7.19 -7.51
N LYS A 149 -19.91 7.03 -7.30
CA LYS A 149 -20.66 5.92 -7.89
C LYS A 149 -20.63 5.94 -9.42
N GLN A 150 -20.63 7.13 -10.03
CA GLN A 150 -20.50 7.28 -11.47
C GLN A 150 -19.07 6.98 -11.95
N ILE A 151 -18.04 7.40 -11.21
CA ILE A 151 -16.64 7.01 -11.48
C ILE A 151 -16.51 5.48 -11.53
N LEU A 152 -16.97 4.78 -10.49
CA LEU A 152 -16.94 3.31 -10.45
C LEU A 152 -17.79 2.65 -11.56
N LYS A 153 -18.79 3.34 -12.08
CA LYS A 153 -19.60 2.84 -13.19
C LYS A 153 -18.90 2.98 -14.52
N ASN A 154 -18.10 4.01 -14.68
CA ASN A 154 -17.32 4.30 -15.90
C ASN A 154 -16.01 3.52 -15.97
N ILE A 155 -15.53 3.01 -14.84
CA ILE A 155 -14.42 2.06 -14.79
C ILE A 155 -15.01 0.70 -15.12
N GLY A 156 -14.68 0.11 -16.26
CA GLY A 156 -15.16 -1.21 -16.69
C GLY A 156 -14.85 -2.30 -15.65
N CYS A 157 -15.38 -3.48 -15.87
CA CYS A 157 -15.22 -4.63 -14.98
C CYS A 157 -14.30 -5.71 -15.56
N SER A 158 -13.34 -5.34 -16.40
CA SER A 158 -12.36 -6.29 -16.95
C SER A 158 -11.44 -6.82 -15.86
N THR A 159 -11.19 -8.13 -15.89
CA THR A 159 -10.22 -8.74 -14.98
C THR A 159 -8.81 -8.38 -15.42
N PRO A 160 -7.97 -7.78 -14.57
CA PRO A 160 -6.60 -7.46 -14.91
C PRO A 160 -5.80 -8.72 -15.27
N THR A 161 -4.82 -8.57 -16.16
CA THR A 161 -3.92 -9.68 -16.56
C THR A 161 -2.89 -10.02 -15.49
N HIS A 162 -2.58 -9.07 -14.60
CA HIS A 162 -1.64 -9.29 -13.51
C HIS A 162 -2.35 -9.93 -12.31
N SER A 163 -1.77 -11.02 -11.80
CA SER A 163 -2.26 -11.66 -10.59
C SER A 163 -2.03 -10.78 -9.37
N VAL A 164 -2.92 -10.86 -8.38
CA VAL A 164 -2.68 -10.30 -7.05
C VAL A 164 -1.78 -11.26 -6.28
N ASN A 165 -0.76 -10.72 -5.61
CA ASN A 165 0.11 -11.53 -4.75
C ASN A 165 -0.68 -12.02 -3.53
N ASN A 166 -0.85 -13.33 -3.39
CA ASN A 166 -1.64 -13.96 -2.33
C ASN A 166 -0.81 -14.30 -1.06
N ARG A 167 0.40 -13.77 -0.92
CA ARG A 167 1.30 -14.12 0.20
C ARG A 167 1.06 -13.32 1.47
N PHE A 168 0.15 -12.34 1.44
CA PHE A 168 -0.12 -11.50 2.60
C PHE A 168 -1.61 -11.29 2.80
N LYS A 169 -2.06 -11.56 4.04
CA LYS A 169 -3.44 -11.40 4.50
C LYS A 169 -3.45 -10.69 5.84
N ILE A 170 -4.41 -9.84 6.09
CA ILE A 170 -4.53 -9.07 7.34
C ILE A 170 -5.90 -9.29 7.97
N TYR A 171 -5.89 -9.65 9.25
CA TYR A 171 -7.04 -9.68 10.14
C TYR A 171 -6.98 -8.50 11.10
N TYR A 172 -7.92 -7.59 11.04
CA TYR A 172 -7.90 -6.39 11.84
C TYR A 172 -9.26 -6.08 12.50
N GLY A 173 -9.27 -5.23 13.52
CA GLY A 173 -10.46 -4.85 14.27
C GLY A 173 -10.19 -4.71 15.75
N SER A 174 -11.26 -4.54 16.56
CA SER A 174 -11.15 -4.36 18.01
C SER A 174 -10.49 -5.56 18.70
N ALA A 175 -9.90 -5.32 19.87
CA ALA A 175 -9.34 -6.39 20.69
C ALA A 175 -10.44 -7.41 21.08
N GLY A 176 -10.06 -8.69 21.27
CA GLY A 176 -10.97 -9.74 21.72
C GLY A 176 -11.95 -10.26 20.65
N THR A 177 -11.80 -9.88 19.37
CA THR A 177 -12.70 -10.32 18.29
C THR A 177 -12.33 -11.67 17.65
N GLY A 178 -11.32 -12.36 18.17
CA GLY A 178 -10.93 -13.70 17.68
C GLY A 178 -9.96 -13.72 16.50
N LYS A 179 -9.37 -12.57 16.11
CA LYS A 179 -8.40 -12.45 15.00
C LYS A 179 -7.24 -13.42 15.12
N THR A 180 -6.53 -13.35 16.25
CA THR A 180 -5.36 -14.19 16.53
C THR A 180 -5.72 -15.66 16.53
N THR A 181 -6.85 -16.04 17.15
CA THR A 181 -7.33 -17.43 17.17
C THR A 181 -7.59 -17.94 15.77
N GLN A 182 -8.24 -17.14 14.92
CA GLN A 182 -8.51 -17.52 13.54
C GLN A 182 -7.21 -17.63 12.72
N ALA A 183 -6.31 -16.66 12.82
CA ALA A 183 -5.02 -16.69 12.13
C ALA A 183 -4.19 -17.92 12.53
N GLN A 184 -4.10 -18.21 13.83
CA GLN A 184 -3.37 -19.37 14.35
C GLN A 184 -3.95 -20.70 13.88
N ARG A 185 -5.27 -20.82 13.76
CA ARG A 185 -5.90 -22.02 13.19
C ARG A 185 -5.49 -22.24 11.74
N GLU A 186 -5.47 -21.17 10.93
CA GLU A 186 -5.07 -21.24 9.52
C GLU A 186 -3.59 -21.52 9.30
N THR A 187 -2.77 -21.25 10.32
CA THR A 187 -1.32 -21.45 10.26
C THR A 187 -0.83 -22.62 11.09
N ASP A 188 -1.70 -23.50 11.54
CA ASP A 188 -1.37 -24.63 12.45
C ASP A 188 -0.50 -24.16 13.63
N MET A 189 -0.91 -23.09 14.29
CA MET A 189 -0.23 -22.48 15.44
C MET A 189 1.17 -21.93 15.17
N ARG A 190 1.64 -21.86 13.92
CA ARG A 190 2.89 -21.16 13.59
C ARG A 190 2.68 -19.65 13.75
N CYS A 191 3.20 -19.09 14.84
CA CYS A 191 2.92 -17.72 15.22
C CYS A 191 4.15 -17.00 15.75
N VAL A 192 4.39 -15.80 15.25
CA VAL A 192 5.34 -14.83 15.78
C VAL A 192 4.54 -13.74 16.49
N VAL A 193 4.74 -13.54 17.79
CA VAL A 193 4.17 -12.43 18.54
C VAL A 193 5.07 -11.22 18.37
N CYS A 194 4.57 -10.20 17.66
CA CYS A 194 5.34 -9.02 17.30
C CYS A 194 5.48 -8.05 18.48
N ASN A 195 6.58 -7.32 18.51
CA ASN A 195 6.81 -6.24 19.45
C ASN A 195 7.72 -5.16 18.85
N ASN A 196 7.80 -4.01 19.51
CA ASN A 196 8.52 -2.83 19.04
C ASN A 196 10.05 -2.88 19.13
N SER A 197 10.63 -3.98 19.59
CA SER A 197 12.09 -4.19 19.67
C SER A 197 12.61 -5.24 18.70
N MET A 198 11.72 -5.94 17.96
CA MET A 198 12.11 -6.99 17.02
C MET A 198 12.81 -6.43 15.79
N LEU A 199 14.06 -6.82 15.61
CA LEU A 199 14.86 -6.50 14.45
C LEU A 199 14.60 -7.49 13.28
N PRO A 200 14.97 -7.16 12.04
CA PRO A 200 14.91 -8.10 10.92
C PRO A 200 15.67 -9.42 11.17
N SER A 201 16.77 -9.37 11.95
CA SER A 201 17.51 -10.57 12.39
C SER A 201 16.67 -11.49 13.25
N ASP A 202 15.85 -10.93 14.15
CA ASP A 202 15.01 -11.72 15.06
C ASP A 202 13.87 -12.44 14.31
N LEU A 203 13.50 -11.88 13.14
CA LEU A 203 12.52 -12.51 12.24
C LEU A 203 13.13 -13.68 11.46
N MET A 204 14.45 -13.66 11.20
CA MET A 204 15.11 -14.65 10.33
C MET A 204 15.92 -15.69 11.08
N GLU A 205 16.40 -15.39 12.28
CA GLU A 205 17.35 -16.24 13.00
C GLU A 205 16.87 -16.51 14.43
N ASP A 206 16.86 -17.77 14.80
CA ASP A 206 16.71 -18.19 16.19
C ASP A 206 18.11 -18.38 16.82
N PHE A 207 18.26 -17.91 18.05
CA PHE A 207 19.50 -18.03 18.79
C PHE A 207 19.40 -19.23 19.75
N VAL A 208 20.26 -20.23 19.55
CA VAL A 208 20.29 -21.42 20.39
C VAL A 208 21.68 -21.69 20.93
N PHE A 209 21.76 -22.25 22.12
CA PHE A 209 23.03 -22.74 22.69
C PHE A 209 23.15 -24.22 22.43
N VAL A 210 24.21 -24.63 21.73
CA VAL A 210 24.57 -26.03 21.50
C VAL A 210 25.97 -26.22 22.06
N ASP A 211 26.14 -27.15 23.01
CA ASP A 211 27.41 -27.45 23.69
C ASP A 211 28.11 -26.19 24.28
N GLY A 212 27.31 -25.29 24.86
CA GLY A 212 27.79 -24.04 25.46
C GLY A 212 28.21 -22.96 24.44
N LYS A 213 28.03 -23.19 23.15
CA LYS A 213 28.29 -22.22 22.08
C LYS A 213 26.97 -21.68 21.51
N ALA A 214 26.93 -20.36 21.33
CA ALA A 214 25.85 -19.71 20.63
C ALA A 214 25.85 -20.09 19.15
N THR A 215 24.72 -20.59 18.67
CA THR A 215 24.55 -21.03 17.29
C THR A 215 23.27 -20.43 16.75
N PHE A 216 23.33 -19.87 15.53
CA PHE A 216 22.15 -19.39 14.83
C PHE A 216 21.49 -20.54 14.06
N LYS A 217 20.17 -20.59 14.11
CA LYS A 217 19.34 -21.50 13.32
C LYS A 217 18.31 -20.68 12.52
N PRO A 218 17.84 -21.20 11.38
CA PRO A 218 16.71 -20.61 10.69
C PRO A 218 15.50 -20.45 11.60
N SER A 219 14.94 -19.26 11.63
CA SER A 219 13.72 -18.95 12.41
C SER A 219 12.50 -19.71 11.89
N MET A 220 11.37 -19.54 12.58
CA MET A 220 10.09 -20.06 12.09
C MET A 220 9.70 -19.43 10.76
N LEU A 221 9.92 -18.12 10.54
CA LEU A 221 9.65 -17.45 9.27
C LEU A 221 10.46 -18.07 8.13
N TRP A 222 11.77 -18.22 8.32
CA TRP A 222 12.65 -18.83 7.31
C TRP A 222 12.16 -20.22 6.93
N ARG A 223 11.93 -21.09 7.91
CA ARG A 223 11.43 -22.46 7.67
C ARG A 223 10.08 -22.46 6.95
N CYS A 224 9.15 -21.57 7.32
CA CYS A 224 7.87 -21.45 6.63
C CYS A 224 8.02 -21.02 5.17
N MET A 225 8.99 -20.14 4.83
CA MET A 225 9.29 -19.79 3.44
C MET A 225 9.76 -21.03 2.66
N GLU A 226 10.72 -21.77 3.19
CA GLU A 226 11.29 -22.97 2.52
C GLU A 226 10.32 -24.14 2.47
N GLU A 227 9.43 -24.28 3.45
CA GLU A 227 8.43 -25.35 3.47
C GLU A 227 7.13 -24.99 2.72
N GLY A 228 6.97 -23.74 2.26
CA GLY A 228 5.73 -23.27 1.63
C GLY A 228 4.54 -23.27 2.60
N LYS A 229 4.77 -22.95 3.88
CA LYS A 229 3.73 -22.97 4.92
C LYS A 229 3.31 -21.59 5.37
N PRO A 230 2.04 -21.39 5.69
CA PRO A 230 1.57 -20.12 6.23
C PRO A 230 2.03 -19.90 7.67
N ILE A 231 2.20 -18.63 8.05
CA ILE A 231 2.65 -18.18 9.37
C ILE A 231 1.84 -16.96 9.83
N THR A 232 1.52 -16.90 11.12
CA THR A 232 0.88 -15.75 11.75
C THR A 232 1.92 -14.77 12.29
N PHE A 233 1.69 -13.48 12.04
CA PHE A 233 2.35 -12.36 12.72
C PHE A 233 1.31 -11.67 13.58
N ASP A 234 1.30 -11.96 14.88
CA ASP A 234 0.34 -11.39 15.81
C ASP A 234 0.76 -9.98 16.22
N GLU A 235 -0.15 -9.03 16.14
CA GLU A 235 0.10 -7.59 16.34
C GLU A 235 1.20 -7.04 15.42
N ILE A 236 1.14 -7.37 14.12
CA ILE A 236 2.16 -7.02 13.11
C ILE A 236 2.50 -5.52 13.07
N ASN A 237 1.56 -4.67 13.40
CA ASN A 237 1.72 -3.22 13.45
C ASN A 237 2.56 -2.72 14.64
N LEU A 238 2.92 -3.60 15.58
CA LEU A 238 3.90 -3.29 16.63
C LEU A 238 5.36 -3.48 16.17
N LEU A 239 5.60 -4.08 15.01
CA LEU A 239 6.96 -4.21 14.47
C LEU A 239 7.56 -2.83 14.18
N PRO A 240 8.87 -2.65 14.46
CA PRO A 240 9.60 -1.46 14.01
C PRO A 240 9.53 -1.29 12.48
N PHE A 241 9.66 -0.05 12.03
CA PHE A 241 9.59 0.28 10.60
C PHE A 241 10.57 -0.55 9.75
N ASP A 242 11.81 -0.77 10.23
CA ASP A 242 12.81 -1.56 9.51
C ASP A 242 12.39 -3.02 9.34
N SER A 243 11.72 -3.61 10.34
CA SER A 243 11.21 -4.98 10.27
C SER A 243 9.98 -5.08 9.35
N LEU A 244 9.11 -4.06 9.35
CA LEU A 244 8.01 -3.98 8.36
C LEU A 244 8.55 -3.83 6.94
N ARG A 245 9.58 -2.99 6.74
CA ARG A 245 10.25 -2.83 5.45
C ARG A 245 10.95 -4.10 4.99
N PHE A 246 11.55 -4.84 5.90
CA PHE A 246 12.12 -6.15 5.62
C PHE A 246 11.05 -7.13 5.11
N LEU A 247 9.90 -7.21 5.79
CA LEU A 247 8.78 -8.05 5.35
C LEU A 247 8.24 -7.67 3.96
N GLN A 248 8.29 -6.40 3.58
CA GLN A 248 7.93 -5.99 2.21
C GLN A 248 8.79 -6.70 1.16
N GLY A 249 10.10 -6.86 1.43
CA GLY A 249 11.02 -7.60 0.56
C GLY A 249 10.67 -9.08 0.45
N VAL A 250 10.28 -9.72 1.55
CA VAL A 250 9.83 -11.12 1.59
C VAL A 250 8.52 -11.30 0.80
N LEU A 251 7.64 -10.31 0.88
CA LEU A 251 6.31 -10.32 0.25
C LEU A 251 6.27 -9.81 -1.19
N ASP A 252 7.42 -9.56 -1.81
CA ASP A 252 7.51 -8.96 -3.17
C ASP A 252 7.15 -9.92 -4.33
N GLY A 253 6.69 -11.12 -4.01
CA GLY A 253 6.28 -12.13 -5.00
C GLY A 253 7.43 -12.92 -5.62
N LYS A 254 8.66 -12.68 -5.18
CA LYS A 254 9.85 -13.43 -5.63
C LYS A 254 9.85 -14.85 -5.07
N THR A 255 10.48 -15.77 -5.78
CA THR A 255 10.69 -17.16 -5.33
C THR A 255 11.94 -17.34 -4.48
N GLU A 256 12.78 -16.31 -4.41
CA GLU A 256 14.03 -16.31 -3.66
C GLU A 256 14.22 -14.99 -2.92
N PHE A 257 14.79 -15.09 -1.73
CA PHE A 257 15.14 -13.96 -0.89
C PHE A 257 16.58 -14.07 -0.40
N GLN A 258 17.38 -13.01 -0.56
CA GLN A 258 18.78 -12.99 -0.13
C GLN A 258 18.91 -12.48 1.30
N TYR A 259 19.51 -13.28 2.18
CA TYR A 259 19.74 -12.88 3.57
C TYR A 259 21.14 -13.29 4.06
N LYS A 260 21.96 -12.31 4.41
CA LYS A 260 23.35 -12.51 4.92
C LYS A 260 24.18 -13.50 4.09
N GLY A 261 24.08 -13.42 2.77
CA GLY A 261 24.81 -14.29 1.84
C GLY A 261 24.16 -15.67 1.61
N ASN A 262 23.03 -15.97 2.25
CA ASN A 262 22.25 -17.17 1.99
C ASN A 262 21.09 -16.85 1.04
N THR A 263 20.77 -17.79 0.17
CA THR A 263 19.55 -17.75 -0.64
C THR A 263 18.46 -18.54 0.09
N VAL A 264 17.39 -17.88 0.46
CA VAL A 264 16.20 -18.48 1.06
C VAL A 264 15.16 -18.67 -0.02
N HIS A 265 14.72 -19.90 -0.25
CA HIS A 265 13.68 -20.18 -1.23
C HIS A 265 12.30 -19.90 -0.62
N ILE A 266 11.43 -19.26 -1.39
CA ILE A 266 10.05 -18.99 -0.99
C ILE A 266 9.13 -19.86 -1.84
N ASN A 267 8.75 -21.00 -1.27
CA ASN A 267 7.94 -21.98 -1.97
C ASN A 267 6.46 -21.63 -2.00
N ASP A 268 5.75 -22.23 -2.93
CA ASP A 268 4.31 -22.07 -3.08
C ASP A 268 3.58 -22.52 -1.81
N GLY A 269 2.53 -21.78 -1.44
CA GLY A 269 1.79 -21.99 -0.19
C GLY A 269 2.30 -21.13 0.98
N PHE A 270 3.51 -20.53 0.89
CA PHE A 270 3.95 -19.57 1.88
C PHE A 270 3.03 -18.34 1.90
N MET A 271 2.58 -17.97 3.08
CA MET A 271 1.73 -16.79 3.32
C MET A 271 1.95 -16.26 4.73
N ILE A 272 1.96 -14.95 4.86
CA ILE A 272 1.91 -14.27 6.16
C ILE A 272 0.45 -13.86 6.43
N ILE A 273 -0.06 -14.21 7.59
CA ILE A 273 -1.34 -13.69 8.11
C ILE A 273 -1.01 -12.75 9.26
N GLY A 274 -1.11 -11.43 9.00
CA GLY A 274 -0.94 -10.41 10.03
C GLY A 274 -2.23 -10.21 10.82
N THR A 275 -2.14 -10.09 12.15
CA THR A 275 -3.24 -9.54 12.93
C THR A 275 -2.91 -8.13 13.40
N MET A 276 -3.88 -7.26 13.52
CA MET A 276 -3.69 -5.95 14.13
C MET A 276 -4.94 -5.45 14.84
N ASN A 277 -4.72 -4.70 15.91
CA ASN A 277 -5.76 -3.94 16.56
C ASN A 277 -5.86 -2.56 15.90
N LEU A 278 -7.09 -2.09 15.64
CA LEU A 278 -7.31 -0.70 15.25
C LEU A 278 -7.06 0.21 16.46
N SER A 279 -6.48 1.36 16.20
CA SER A 279 -6.22 2.37 17.23
C SER A 279 -7.52 2.76 17.94
N VAL A 280 -7.55 2.53 19.25
CA VAL A 280 -8.46 3.22 20.15
C VAL A 280 -7.55 4.05 21.06
N ASN A 281 -7.50 5.35 20.89
CA ASN A 281 -6.70 6.30 21.68
C ASN A 281 -5.21 6.48 21.26
N GLY A 282 -4.85 6.37 19.98
CA GLY A 282 -3.54 6.86 19.49
C GLY A 282 -2.30 6.04 19.88
N MET A 283 -2.46 4.83 20.41
CA MET A 283 -1.34 3.98 20.80
C MET A 283 -0.93 2.92 19.76
N VAL A 284 -1.61 2.87 18.63
CA VAL A 284 -1.38 1.82 17.61
C VAL A 284 -1.13 2.52 16.28
N TYR A 285 -0.03 2.20 15.61
CA TYR A 285 0.32 2.76 14.32
C TYR A 285 -0.37 1.99 13.20
N GLY A 286 -0.75 2.70 12.14
CA GLY A 286 -1.15 2.08 10.87
C GLY A 286 0.02 1.34 10.21
N LEU A 287 -0.30 0.46 9.28
CA LEU A 287 0.72 -0.20 8.46
C LEU A 287 1.20 0.74 7.34
N PRO A 288 2.49 0.70 6.97
CA PRO A 288 2.98 1.46 5.83
C PRO A 288 2.23 1.06 4.54
N GLU A 289 1.86 2.05 3.73
CA GLU A 289 1.17 1.83 2.44
C GLU A 289 1.84 0.75 1.58
N PRO A 290 3.20 0.75 1.41
CA PRO A 290 3.85 -0.28 0.60
C PRO A 290 3.65 -1.71 1.12
N LEU A 291 3.35 -1.90 2.41
CA LEU A 291 3.04 -3.21 2.96
C LEU A 291 1.57 -3.57 2.70
N VAL A 292 0.66 -2.60 2.89
CA VAL A 292 -0.78 -2.78 2.62
C VAL A 292 -1.03 -3.06 1.14
N ASP A 293 -0.28 -2.44 0.23
CA ASP A 293 -0.31 -2.70 -1.22
C ASP A 293 -0.03 -4.16 -1.61
N ARG A 294 0.66 -4.91 -0.75
CA ARG A 294 0.96 -6.33 -0.95
C ARG A 294 -0.10 -7.25 -0.35
N CYS A 295 -1.10 -6.66 0.32
CA CYS A 295 -2.15 -7.43 0.97
C CYS A 295 -3.23 -7.84 -0.02
N ALA A 296 -3.40 -9.15 -0.19
CA ALA A 296 -4.41 -9.70 -1.07
C ALA A 296 -5.80 -9.77 -0.43
N ASP A 297 -5.85 -9.89 0.89
CA ASP A 297 -7.09 -10.08 1.64
C ASP A 297 -7.03 -9.32 2.98
N MET A 298 -7.99 -8.43 3.17
CA MET A 298 -8.13 -7.58 4.34
C MET A 298 -9.46 -7.88 5.00
N GLN A 299 -9.44 -8.57 6.15
CA GLN A 299 -10.67 -8.96 6.84
C GLN A 299 -10.85 -8.18 8.14
N LYS A 300 -11.94 -7.43 8.20
CA LYS A 300 -12.32 -6.72 9.42
C LYS A 300 -13.14 -7.63 10.34
N PHE A 301 -12.62 -7.89 11.52
CA PHE A 301 -13.28 -8.67 12.55
C PHE A 301 -14.14 -7.77 13.44
N LYS A 302 -15.40 -8.15 13.57
CA LYS A 302 -16.36 -7.53 14.51
C LYS A 302 -17.08 -8.65 15.25
N LEU A 303 -17.30 -8.45 16.54
CA LEU A 303 -18.18 -9.35 17.29
C LEU A 303 -19.63 -9.13 16.84
N THR A 304 -20.33 -10.20 16.53
CA THR A 304 -21.77 -10.16 16.33
C THR A 304 -22.50 -10.14 17.68
N ALA A 305 -23.78 -9.69 17.69
CA ALA A 305 -24.58 -9.70 18.90
C ALA A 305 -24.70 -11.12 19.51
N ASP A 306 -24.82 -12.14 18.66
CA ASP A 306 -24.91 -13.54 19.10
C ASP A 306 -23.60 -14.04 19.73
N GLN A 307 -22.44 -13.63 19.18
CA GLN A 307 -21.13 -13.95 19.76
C GLN A 307 -20.92 -13.26 21.11
N LEU A 308 -21.41 -12.02 21.26
CA LEU A 308 -21.37 -11.32 22.52
C LEU A 308 -22.26 -12.00 23.57
N LEU A 309 -23.48 -12.41 23.18
CA LEU A 309 -24.40 -13.12 24.06
C LEU A 309 -23.83 -14.48 24.49
N SER A 310 -23.24 -15.25 23.58
CA SER A 310 -22.64 -16.55 23.90
C SER A 310 -21.37 -16.46 24.76
N ALA A 311 -20.71 -15.31 24.82
CA ALA A 311 -19.56 -15.08 25.69
C ALA A 311 -19.94 -14.68 27.12
N ILE A 312 -21.21 -14.23 27.33
CA ILE A 312 -21.72 -13.78 28.63
C ILE A 312 -22.51 -14.90 29.34
N MET A 313 -23.05 -15.86 28.57
CA MET A 313 -23.74 -17.05 29.10
C MET A 313 -22.77 -18.19 29.45
#